data_2844aafb0e3783879a7cc792f93d646e
#
_entry.id   2844aafb0e3783879a7cc792f93d646e
#
_cell.length_a   1.000
_cell.length_b   1.000
_cell.length_c   1.000
_cell.angle_alpha   90.00
_cell.angle_beta   90.00
_cell.angle_gamma   90.00
#
_symmetry.space_group_name_H-M   'P 1'
#
loop_
_entity.id
_entity.type
_entity.pdbx_description
1 polymer ?
#
loop_
_entity_poly.entity_id
_entity_poly.type
_entity_poly.pdbx_seq_one_letter_code
_entity_poly.pdbx_strand_id
1 'polypeptide(L)'
;MDFERIIDRVKPNGIKTVAVAAAEDDAALKAAAAAYKMGIAVPLLCGDAAAIKGVADREGLDISAFEIVQAEASGAAKRAVALVREGKAQMLMKGSLQTSDLLRAVLDKEHGLRGNGVLSHVSILHSPILNRQILLTDAAIVMYPDLKTKIKLIENAVAAASGLGISCPKVAVLAAVEVINPDMPATLDAASLASMSRRGQIKGCVIDGPLAMDLALSEEAARHKGIDSPVAGKADILLFHTIEAANSALKVFTHAGNCLFGGAVIGASAPIILASRSDSDQSKLYSIACAASIAAA
;
A
#
# COMPACT_ATOMS: atom_id res chain seq x y z
N MET A 1 -15.24 -6.14 -10.45
CA MET A 1 -15.72 -6.54 -9.11
C MET A 1 -15.00 -5.87 -7.92
N ASP A 2 -13.93 -5.14 -8.06
CA ASP A 2 -13.09 -4.94 -6.91
C ASP A 2 -12.92 -3.52 -6.42
N PHE A 3 -13.00 -2.53 -7.29
CA PHE A 3 -13.07 -1.14 -6.88
C PHE A 3 -14.40 -0.85 -6.15
N GLU A 4 -15.50 -1.33 -6.68
CA GLU A 4 -16.83 -1.22 -6.07
C GLU A 4 -16.89 -1.91 -4.70
N ARG A 5 -16.31 -3.09 -4.56
CA ARG A 5 -16.24 -3.79 -3.26
C ARG A 5 -15.45 -3.02 -2.21
N ILE A 6 -14.36 -2.34 -2.60
CA ILE A 6 -13.61 -1.51 -1.66
C ILE A 6 -14.46 -0.31 -1.25
N ILE A 7 -15.14 0.34 -2.19
CA ILE A 7 -16.07 1.44 -1.89
C ILE A 7 -17.18 0.98 -0.93
N ASP A 8 -17.76 -0.19 -1.18
CA ASP A 8 -18.81 -0.75 -0.34
C ASP A 8 -18.33 -1.08 1.08
N ARG A 9 -17.02 -1.33 1.27
CA ARG A 9 -16.42 -1.49 2.60
C ARG A 9 -16.14 -0.17 3.30
N VAL A 10 -15.80 0.87 2.54
CA VAL A 10 -15.52 2.20 3.12
C VAL A 10 -16.80 2.83 3.66
N LYS A 11 -17.91 2.75 2.91
CA LYS A 11 -19.19 3.42 3.23
C LYS A 11 -19.74 3.10 4.64
N PRO A 12 -19.84 1.84 5.10
CA PRO A 12 -20.39 1.51 6.41
C PRO A 12 -19.54 2.02 7.58
N ASN A 13 -18.23 2.19 7.37
CA ASN A 13 -17.28 2.59 8.41
C ASN A 13 -17.12 4.12 8.53
N GLY A 14 -17.96 4.87 7.84
CA GLY A 14 -17.90 6.33 7.75
C GLY A 14 -16.78 6.84 6.85
N ILE A 15 -17.04 7.96 6.18
CA ILE A 15 -16.09 8.59 5.26
C ILE A 15 -14.88 9.08 6.06
N LYS A 16 -13.68 8.69 5.62
CA LYS A 16 -12.41 9.08 6.25
C LYS A 16 -11.88 10.37 5.67
N THR A 17 -11.16 11.14 6.47
CA THR A 17 -10.47 12.35 6.00
C THR A 17 -9.05 12.01 5.56
N VAL A 18 -8.64 12.55 4.40
CA VAL A 18 -7.27 12.44 3.89
C VAL A 18 -6.58 13.81 3.91
N ALA A 19 -5.52 13.94 4.69
CA ALA A 19 -4.66 15.12 4.67
C ALA A 19 -3.73 15.05 3.44
N VAL A 20 -3.86 15.99 2.52
CA VAL A 20 -3.04 16.07 1.31
C VAL A 20 -1.92 17.07 1.55
N ALA A 21 -0.67 16.60 1.63
CA ALA A 21 0.51 17.42 1.87
C ALA A 21 1.01 18.06 0.58
N ALA A 22 1.15 19.39 0.52
CA ALA A 22 1.43 20.18 -0.68
C ALA A 22 0.40 19.90 -1.78
N ALA A 23 -0.84 20.28 -1.51
CA ALA A 23 -2.00 19.95 -2.33
C ALA A 23 -2.08 20.74 -3.66
N GLU A 24 -1.16 21.66 -3.92
CA GLU A 24 -0.92 22.34 -5.19
C GLU A 24 -0.32 21.39 -6.26
N ASP A 25 -0.98 20.25 -6.46
CA ASP A 25 -0.61 19.17 -7.41
C ASP A 25 -1.86 18.76 -8.19
N ASP A 26 -1.81 18.89 -9.50
CA ASP A 26 -2.96 18.61 -10.40
C ASP A 26 -3.52 17.20 -10.20
N ALA A 27 -2.62 16.22 -10.15
CA ALA A 27 -3.00 14.82 -10.08
C ALA A 27 -3.52 14.40 -8.69
N ALA A 28 -2.90 14.92 -7.62
CA ALA A 28 -3.35 14.68 -6.26
C ALA A 28 -4.72 15.32 -6.02
N LEU A 29 -4.92 16.56 -6.50
CA LEU A 29 -6.16 17.30 -6.32
C LEU A 29 -7.32 16.65 -7.10
N LYS A 30 -7.08 16.22 -8.36
CA LYS A 30 -8.05 15.45 -9.15
C LYS A 30 -8.48 14.16 -8.45
N ALA A 31 -7.50 13.38 -7.96
CA ALA A 31 -7.78 12.13 -7.28
C ALA A 31 -8.56 12.34 -5.97
N ALA A 32 -8.20 13.37 -5.19
CA ALA A 32 -8.89 13.73 -3.95
C ALA A 32 -10.33 14.19 -4.22
N ALA A 33 -10.54 15.03 -5.25
CA ALA A 33 -11.88 15.49 -5.65
C ALA A 33 -12.75 14.32 -6.16
N ALA A 34 -12.17 13.41 -6.95
CA ALA A 34 -12.88 12.20 -7.39
C ALA A 34 -13.28 11.30 -6.22
N ALA A 35 -12.38 11.11 -5.26
CA ALA A 35 -12.66 10.33 -4.04
C ALA A 35 -13.79 10.94 -3.22
N TYR A 36 -13.85 12.26 -3.11
CA TYR A 36 -14.94 12.97 -2.45
C TYR A 36 -16.29 12.76 -3.16
N LYS A 37 -16.33 12.95 -4.48
CA LYS A 37 -17.55 12.74 -5.29
C LYS A 37 -18.09 11.32 -5.16
N MET A 38 -17.22 10.34 -4.98
CA MET A 38 -17.61 8.93 -4.81
C MET A 38 -17.94 8.56 -3.35
N GLY A 39 -17.83 9.50 -2.41
CA GLY A 39 -18.06 9.24 -0.99
C GLY A 39 -17.02 8.34 -0.33
N ILE A 40 -15.78 8.35 -0.85
CA ILE A 40 -14.66 7.53 -0.34
C ILE A 40 -13.90 8.26 0.75
N ALA A 41 -13.54 9.54 0.50
CA ALA A 41 -12.75 10.32 1.43
C ALA A 41 -13.12 11.81 1.37
N VAL A 42 -12.94 12.53 2.49
CA VAL A 42 -13.02 13.99 2.56
C VAL A 42 -11.60 14.55 2.50
N PRO A 43 -11.25 15.36 1.49
CA PRO A 43 -9.94 15.99 1.42
C PRO A 43 -9.77 17.11 2.46
N LEU A 44 -8.60 17.14 3.12
CA LEU A 44 -8.10 18.23 3.93
C LEU A 44 -6.79 18.70 3.28
N LEU A 45 -6.83 19.83 2.60
CA LEU A 45 -5.77 20.29 1.71
C LEU A 45 -4.73 21.14 2.46
N CYS A 46 -3.47 20.72 2.51
CA CYS A 46 -2.38 21.47 3.12
C CYS A 46 -1.43 22.02 2.05
N GLY A 47 -1.23 23.33 2.03
CA GLY A 47 -0.33 23.97 1.07
C GLY A 47 -0.64 25.46 0.91
N ASP A 48 -0.13 26.08 -0.15
CA ASP A 48 -0.45 27.46 -0.49
C ASP A 48 -1.89 27.55 -1.03
N ALA A 49 -2.77 28.24 -0.30
CA ALA A 49 -4.18 28.33 -0.62
C ALA A 49 -4.46 28.98 -1.99
N ALA A 50 -3.63 29.97 -2.39
CA ALA A 50 -3.80 30.62 -3.69
C ALA A 50 -3.37 29.67 -4.82
N ALA A 51 -2.26 28.96 -4.64
CA ALA A 51 -1.78 27.96 -5.60
C ALA A 51 -2.77 26.80 -5.75
N ILE A 52 -3.31 26.28 -4.62
CA ILE A 52 -4.32 25.20 -4.65
C ILE A 52 -5.57 25.64 -5.43
N LYS A 53 -6.09 26.85 -5.17
CA LYS A 53 -7.23 27.41 -5.91
C LYS A 53 -6.90 27.59 -7.40
N GLY A 54 -5.70 28.08 -7.72
CA GLY A 54 -5.26 28.22 -9.10
C GLY A 54 -5.16 26.89 -9.84
N VAL A 55 -4.77 25.80 -9.15
CA VAL A 55 -4.83 24.43 -9.72
C VAL A 55 -6.28 24.02 -9.94
N ALA A 56 -7.16 24.21 -8.94
CA ALA A 56 -8.57 23.83 -9.04
C ALA A 56 -9.28 24.55 -10.20
N ASP A 57 -9.06 25.88 -10.34
CA ASP A 57 -9.64 26.68 -11.42
C ASP A 57 -9.17 26.19 -12.80
N ARG A 58 -7.88 25.94 -12.97
CA ARG A 58 -7.29 25.44 -14.22
C ARG A 58 -7.83 24.08 -14.62
N GLU A 59 -8.06 23.21 -13.62
CA GLU A 59 -8.55 21.85 -13.83
C GLU A 59 -10.09 21.72 -13.76
N GLY A 60 -10.79 22.83 -13.54
CA GLY A 60 -12.25 22.87 -13.45
C GLY A 60 -12.81 22.06 -12.27
N LEU A 61 -12.10 22.03 -11.15
CA LEU A 61 -12.47 21.28 -9.95
C LEU A 61 -13.22 22.17 -8.96
N ASP A 62 -14.38 21.72 -8.52
CA ASP A 62 -15.07 22.35 -7.39
C ASP A 62 -14.48 21.82 -6.06
N ILE A 63 -13.76 22.70 -5.38
CA ILE A 63 -13.16 22.45 -4.06
C ILE A 63 -13.82 23.27 -2.95
N SER A 64 -14.98 23.87 -3.19
CA SER A 64 -15.68 24.73 -2.22
C SER A 64 -16.03 24.01 -0.91
N ALA A 65 -16.20 22.69 -0.96
CA ALA A 65 -16.47 21.86 0.22
C ALA A 65 -15.20 21.40 0.97
N PHE A 66 -13.99 21.76 0.49
CA PHE A 66 -12.73 21.27 1.08
C PHE A 66 -12.13 22.33 2.00
N GLU A 67 -11.72 21.90 3.19
CA GLU A 67 -10.94 22.75 4.08
C GLU A 67 -9.51 22.86 3.54
N ILE A 68 -9.03 24.11 3.43
CA ILE A 68 -7.64 24.42 3.06
C ILE A 68 -6.90 24.93 4.29
N VAL A 69 -5.85 24.22 4.66
CA VAL A 69 -4.94 24.59 5.75
C VAL A 69 -3.71 25.22 5.13
N GLN A 70 -3.59 26.55 5.28
CA GLN A 70 -2.44 27.30 4.76
C GLN A 70 -1.14 26.76 5.33
N ALA A 71 -0.19 26.47 4.45
CA ALA A 71 1.17 26.07 4.81
C ALA A 71 2.14 26.49 3.71
N GLU A 72 3.34 26.91 4.11
CA GLU A 72 4.42 27.11 3.16
C GLU A 72 4.94 25.76 2.63
N ALA A 73 5.51 25.73 1.43
CA ALA A 73 5.98 24.50 0.79
C ALA A 73 6.91 23.68 1.69
N SER A 74 7.81 24.33 2.43
CA SER A 74 8.75 23.70 3.39
C SER A 74 8.06 23.10 4.63
N GLY A 75 6.87 23.58 4.98
CA GLY A 75 6.08 23.19 6.14
C GLY A 75 4.91 22.26 5.85
N ALA A 76 4.51 22.12 4.59
CA ALA A 76 3.30 21.40 4.18
C ALA A 76 3.29 19.92 4.65
N ALA A 77 4.42 19.23 4.54
CA ALA A 77 4.57 17.85 5.03
C ALA A 77 4.33 17.76 6.55
N LYS A 78 4.98 18.61 7.34
CA LYS A 78 4.84 18.64 8.80
C LYS A 78 3.42 19.00 9.22
N ARG A 79 2.80 19.95 8.52
CA ARG A 79 1.43 20.35 8.81
C ARG A 79 0.43 19.26 8.56
N ALA A 80 0.53 18.56 7.41
CA ALA A 80 -0.34 17.41 7.09
C ALA A 80 -0.15 16.26 8.10
N VAL A 81 1.09 15.96 8.47
CA VAL A 81 1.41 14.97 9.52
C VAL A 81 0.79 15.38 10.87
N ALA A 82 0.86 16.65 11.25
CA ALA A 82 0.24 17.15 12.49
C ALA A 82 -1.28 16.95 12.49
N LEU A 83 -1.97 17.20 11.37
CA LEU A 83 -3.42 16.99 11.24
C LEU A 83 -3.82 15.53 11.43
N VAL A 84 -3.03 14.61 10.92
CA VAL A 84 -3.25 13.17 11.15
C VAL A 84 -3.02 12.82 12.62
N ARG A 85 -1.94 13.32 13.23
CA ARG A 85 -1.63 13.09 14.63
C ARG A 85 -2.70 13.67 15.58
N GLU A 86 -3.29 14.81 15.22
CA GLU A 86 -4.38 15.46 15.93
C GLU A 86 -5.73 14.72 15.76
N GLY A 87 -5.79 13.67 14.95
CA GLY A 87 -7.02 12.91 14.67
C GLY A 87 -7.97 13.59 13.68
N LYS A 88 -7.58 14.74 13.09
CA LYS A 88 -8.36 15.48 12.08
C LYS A 88 -8.40 14.77 10.73
N ALA A 89 -7.41 13.93 10.45
CA ALA A 89 -7.37 13.06 9.28
C ALA A 89 -6.93 11.65 9.67
N GLN A 90 -7.42 10.65 8.96
CA GLN A 90 -7.12 9.23 9.18
C GLN A 90 -6.16 8.67 8.14
N MET A 91 -5.85 9.46 7.13
CA MET A 91 -4.94 9.10 6.05
C MET A 91 -4.06 10.30 5.70
N LEU A 92 -2.86 10.01 5.18
CA LEU A 92 -1.95 11.02 4.66
C LEU A 92 -1.71 10.77 3.17
N MET A 93 -1.75 11.81 2.34
CA MET A 93 -1.47 11.71 0.91
C MET A 93 -0.38 12.69 0.51
N LYS A 94 0.53 12.24 -0.35
CA LYS A 94 1.56 13.08 -0.97
C LYS A 94 0.98 13.86 -2.16
N GLY A 95 1.19 15.15 -2.19
CA GLY A 95 1.00 16.04 -3.35
C GLY A 95 2.33 16.46 -3.98
N SER A 96 2.54 17.77 -4.18
CA SER A 96 3.69 18.36 -4.88
C SER A 96 4.94 18.49 -3.99
N LEU A 97 5.43 17.37 -3.41
CA LEU A 97 6.67 17.34 -2.62
C LEU A 97 7.47 16.06 -2.86
N GLN A 98 8.72 16.05 -2.43
CA GLN A 98 9.55 14.86 -2.52
C GLN A 98 9.10 13.81 -1.50
N THR A 99 9.12 12.54 -1.90
CA THR A 99 8.77 11.41 -1.01
C THR A 99 9.65 11.39 0.24
N SER A 100 10.94 11.71 0.11
CA SER A 100 11.88 11.78 1.22
C SER A 100 11.48 12.83 2.27
N ASP A 101 10.92 13.97 1.86
CA ASP A 101 10.52 15.03 2.78
C ASP A 101 9.27 14.66 3.56
N LEU A 102 8.29 14.01 2.89
CA LEU A 102 7.12 13.47 3.55
C LEU A 102 7.51 12.37 4.55
N LEU A 103 8.32 11.40 4.14
CA LEU A 103 8.75 10.32 5.01
C LEU A 103 9.60 10.82 6.18
N ARG A 104 10.41 11.86 5.99
CA ARG A 104 11.14 12.49 7.09
C ARG A 104 10.19 13.09 8.13
N ALA A 105 9.12 13.76 7.70
CA ALA A 105 8.10 14.29 8.61
C ALA A 105 7.32 13.18 9.31
N VAL A 106 6.99 12.11 8.62
CA VAL A 106 6.32 10.92 9.19
C VAL A 106 7.19 10.22 10.24
N LEU A 107 8.49 10.12 9.98
CA LEU A 107 9.45 9.43 10.87
C LEU A 107 10.02 10.33 11.97
N ASP A 108 9.60 11.58 12.07
CA ASP A 108 10.02 12.47 13.16
C ASP A 108 9.72 11.82 14.53
N LYS A 109 10.68 11.94 15.46
CA LYS A 109 10.60 11.26 16.75
C LYS A 109 9.52 11.82 17.67
N GLU A 110 9.30 13.13 17.61
CA GLU A 110 8.42 13.85 18.53
C GLU A 110 7.07 14.17 17.90
N HIS A 111 7.08 14.49 16.59
CA HIS A 111 5.93 15.04 15.89
C HIS A 111 5.43 14.18 14.73
N GLY A 112 6.06 13.02 14.48
CA GLY A 112 5.71 12.12 13.39
C GLY A 112 4.52 11.19 13.66
N LEU A 113 4.34 10.24 12.75
CA LEU A 113 3.29 9.21 12.79
C LEU A 113 3.90 7.83 13.01
N ARG A 114 4.88 7.71 13.94
CA ARG A 114 5.53 6.43 14.19
C ARG A 114 4.54 5.39 14.69
N GLY A 115 4.52 4.26 14.01
CA GLY A 115 3.78 3.06 14.40
C GLY A 115 4.70 1.98 14.96
N ASN A 116 4.47 0.73 14.58
CA ASN A 116 5.12 -0.47 15.14
C ASN A 116 6.54 -0.76 14.59
N GLY A 117 7.22 0.19 13.97
CA GLY A 117 8.64 0.06 13.60
C GLY A 117 8.97 0.35 12.15
N VAL A 118 8.86 -0.61 11.23
CA VAL A 118 9.31 -0.46 9.83
C VAL A 118 8.18 0.05 8.96
N LEU A 119 8.42 1.13 8.22
CA LEU A 119 7.53 1.53 7.12
C LEU A 119 7.78 0.63 5.92
N SER A 120 6.73 0.14 5.30
CA SER A 120 6.80 -0.65 4.07
C SER A 120 5.69 -0.30 3.10
N HIS A 121 5.99 -0.38 1.82
CA HIS A 121 4.99 -0.19 0.78
C HIS A 121 4.26 -1.51 0.51
N VAL A 122 2.94 -1.46 0.59
CA VAL A 122 2.07 -2.55 0.18
C VAL A 122 1.36 -2.13 -1.10
N SER A 123 1.73 -2.77 -2.20
CA SER A 123 1.05 -2.63 -3.49
C SER A 123 -0.17 -3.53 -3.51
N ILE A 124 -1.33 -2.99 -3.90
CA ILE A 124 -2.60 -3.70 -3.99
C ILE A 124 -2.97 -3.77 -5.46
N LEU A 125 -2.95 -4.97 -6.00
CA LEU A 125 -3.21 -5.24 -7.41
C LEU A 125 -4.56 -5.94 -7.55
N HIS A 126 -5.39 -5.49 -8.47
CA HIS A 126 -6.49 -6.30 -8.98
C HIS A 126 -6.11 -6.88 -10.33
N SER A 127 -5.95 -8.19 -10.37
CA SER A 127 -5.61 -8.91 -11.60
C SER A 127 -6.88 -9.29 -12.37
N PRO A 128 -7.07 -8.81 -13.60
CA PRO A 128 -8.21 -9.22 -14.43
C PRO A 128 -8.13 -10.70 -14.84
N ILE A 129 -6.93 -11.27 -14.93
CA ILE A 129 -6.69 -12.67 -15.30
C ILE A 129 -7.05 -13.60 -14.13
N LEU A 130 -6.59 -13.28 -12.93
CA LEU A 130 -6.86 -14.09 -11.73
C LEU A 130 -8.21 -13.75 -11.09
N ASN A 131 -8.86 -12.67 -11.54
CA ASN A 131 -10.12 -12.14 -11.04
C ASN A 131 -10.14 -11.99 -9.50
N ARG A 132 -9.01 -11.56 -8.92
CA ARG A 132 -8.85 -11.33 -7.48
C ARG A 132 -7.79 -10.30 -7.17
N GLN A 133 -7.80 -9.83 -5.93
CA GLN A 133 -6.74 -8.97 -5.40
C GLN A 133 -5.51 -9.79 -5.02
N ILE A 134 -4.35 -9.17 -5.19
CA ILE A 134 -3.04 -9.68 -4.76
C ILE A 134 -2.30 -8.50 -4.15
N LEU A 135 -1.74 -8.69 -2.98
CA LEU A 135 -0.86 -7.73 -2.35
C LEU A 135 0.60 -8.09 -2.64
N LEU A 136 1.43 -7.09 -2.80
CA LEU A 136 2.86 -7.25 -3.07
C LEU A 136 3.65 -6.33 -2.14
N THR A 137 4.71 -6.82 -1.51
CA THR A 137 5.59 -6.05 -0.61
C THR A 137 7.04 -6.49 -0.73
N ASP A 138 8.04 -5.63 -0.64
CA ASP A 138 8.04 -4.17 -0.70
C ASP A 138 8.64 -3.73 -2.05
N ALA A 139 7.93 -2.90 -2.78
CA ALA A 139 8.35 -2.45 -4.11
C ALA A 139 8.90 -1.02 -4.15
N ALA A 140 8.97 -0.31 -2.97
CA ALA A 140 9.23 1.13 -3.01
C ALA A 140 10.00 1.72 -1.81
N ILE A 141 10.11 1.04 -0.67
CA ILE A 141 10.67 1.61 0.56
C ILE A 141 11.87 0.80 1.08
N VAL A 142 11.71 -0.50 1.32
CA VAL A 142 12.73 -1.34 1.92
C VAL A 142 13.51 -2.09 0.85
N MET A 143 14.80 -1.76 0.70
CA MET A 143 15.63 -2.28 -0.39
C MET A 143 15.99 -3.75 -0.21
N TYR A 144 16.71 -4.08 0.86
CA TYR A 144 17.26 -5.41 1.14
C TYR A 144 16.86 -5.84 2.55
N PRO A 145 15.62 -6.31 2.77
CA PRO A 145 15.15 -6.69 4.09
C PRO A 145 15.86 -7.96 4.57
N ASP A 146 16.44 -7.91 5.77
CA ASP A 146 16.85 -9.10 6.51
C ASP A 146 15.63 -9.88 7.04
N LEU A 147 15.86 -11.04 7.62
CA LEU A 147 14.77 -11.89 8.13
C LEU A 147 13.86 -11.15 9.12
N LYS A 148 14.44 -10.35 10.02
CA LYS A 148 13.70 -9.57 11.02
C LYS A 148 12.84 -8.50 10.37
N THR A 149 13.37 -7.83 9.38
CA THR A 149 12.63 -6.83 8.60
C THR A 149 11.52 -7.48 7.77
N LYS A 150 11.76 -8.65 7.15
CA LYS A 150 10.73 -9.41 6.41
C LYS A 150 9.53 -9.76 7.28
N ILE A 151 9.73 -10.09 8.56
CA ILE A 151 8.62 -10.29 9.50
C ILE A 151 7.77 -9.02 9.59
N LYS A 152 8.39 -7.85 9.68
CA LYS A 152 7.65 -6.57 9.73
C LYS A 152 6.93 -6.23 8.42
N LEU A 153 7.53 -6.57 7.27
CA LEU A 153 6.86 -6.44 5.98
C LEU A 153 5.60 -7.31 5.92
N ILE A 154 5.68 -8.55 6.41
CA ILE A 154 4.53 -9.46 6.50
C ILE A 154 3.46 -8.88 7.43
N GLU A 155 3.83 -8.44 8.64
CA GLU A 155 2.88 -7.86 9.60
C GLU A 155 2.14 -6.66 9.00
N ASN A 156 2.82 -5.77 8.30
CA ASN A 156 2.22 -4.63 7.61
C ASN A 156 1.29 -5.07 6.47
N ALA A 157 1.72 -6.04 5.66
CA ALA A 157 0.90 -6.55 4.56
C ALA A 157 -0.34 -7.31 5.06
N VAL A 158 -0.23 -8.03 6.17
CA VAL A 158 -1.37 -8.69 6.84
C VAL A 158 -2.35 -7.67 7.38
N ALA A 159 -1.88 -6.57 8.00
CA ALA A 159 -2.75 -5.48 8.44
C ALA A 159 -3.48 -4.83 7.25
N ALA A 160 -2.79 -4.58 6.14
CA ALA A 160 -3.41 -4.07 4.92
C ALA A 160 -4.45 -5.06 4.37
N ALA A 161 -4.13 -6.35 4.30
CA ALA A 161 -5.05 -7.39 3.83
C ALA A 161 -6.30 -7.49 4.71
N SER A 162 -6.15 -7.39 6.04
CA SER A 162 -7.28 -7.35 6.99
C SER A 162 -8.21 -6.18 6.70
N GLY A 163 -7.66 -4.97 6.52
CA GLY A 163 -8.43 -3.78 6.16
C GLY A 163 -9.17 -3.91 4.83
N LEU A 164 -8.63 -4.70 3.90
CA LEU A 164 -9.27 -5.06 2.63
C LEU A 164 -10.24 -6.25 2.76
N GLY A 165 -10.36 -6.84 3.97
CA GLY A 165 -11.29 -7.92 4.30
C GLY A 165 -10.78 -9.31 4.05
N ILE A 166 -9.49 -9.50 3.99
CA ILE A 166 -8.84 -10.81 3.95
C ILE A 166 -8.38 -11.16 5.37
N SER A 167 -9.17 -11.94 6.09
CA SER A 167 -9.00 -12.17 7.54
C SER A 167 -7.81 -13.06 7.91
N CYS A 168 -7.37 -13.93 7.02
CA CYS A 168 -6.21 -14.81 7.23
C CYS A 168 -5.48 -14.99 5.89
N PRO A 169 -4.74 -13.96 5.43
CA PRO A 169 -4.11 -13.99 4.14
C PRO A 169 -3.05 -15.08 4.03
N LYS A 170 -2.92 -15.62 2.83
CA LYS A 170 -1.90 -16.58 2.45
C LYS A 170 -0.69 -15.83 1.89
N VAL A 171 0.45 -15.97 2.54
CA VAL A 171 1.69 -15.28 2.19
C VAL A 171 2.63 -16.24 1.49
N ALA A 172 2.90 -16.00 0.22
CA ALA A 172 3.95 -16.67 -0.53
C ALA A 172 5.27 -15.92 -0.35
N VAL A 173 6.27 -16.57 0.24
CA VAL A 173 7.63 -16.02 0.28
C VAL A 173 8.37 -16.47 -0.96
N LEU A 174 8.63 -15.50 -1.85
CA LEU A 174 9.09 -15.78 -3.19
C LEU A 174 10.58 -16.07 -3.26
N ALA A 175 10.93 -17.03 -4.09
CA ALA A 175 12.29 -17.33 -4.54
C ALA A 175 12.26 -17.78 -6.00
N ALA A 176 13.44 -18.03 -6.59
CA ALA A 176 13.52 -18.54 -7.94
C ALA A 176 13.24 -20.05 -8.05
N VAL A 177 13.29 -20.75 -6.93
CA VAL A 177 13.10 -22.21 -6.81
C VAL A 177 12.26 -22.54 -5.57
N GLU A 178 11.70 -23.73 -5.53
CA GLU A 178 10.86 -24.26 -4.45
C GLU A 178 11.61 -25.13 -3.45
N VAL A 179 12.91 -25.32 -3.62
CA VAL A 179 13.77 -26.10 -2.72
C VAL A 179 14.70 -25.19 -1.94
N ILE A 180 15.08 -25.62 -0.75
CA ILE A 180 16.05 -24.89 0.09
C ILE A 180 17.44 -25.04 -0.54
N ASN A 181 18.04 -23.93 -0.92
CA ASN A 181 19.39 -23.87 -1.46
C ASN A 181 20.25 -22.93 -0.61
N PRO A 182 21.31 -23.43 0.06
CA PRO A 182 22.20 -22.60 0.87
C PRO A 182 22.87 -21.42 0.11
N ASP A 183 23.07 -21.58 -1.20
CA ASP A 183 23.67 -20.53 -2.05
C ASP A 183 22.64 -19.47 -2.49
N MET A 184 21.35 -19.64 -2.13
CA MET A 184 20.26 -18.72 -2.43
C MET A 184 19.57 -18.27 -1.13
N PRO A 185 20.05 -17.17 -0.51
CA PRO A 185 19.52 -16.69 0.79
C PRO A 185 18.00 -16.50 0.84
N ALA A 186 17.38 -16.18 -0.29
CA ALA A 186 15.92 -16.05 -0.40
C ALA A 186 15.19 -17.33 0.05
N THR A 187 15.75 -18.51 -0.25
CA THR A 187 15.13 -19.81 0.11
C THR A 187 15.28 -20.12 1.59
N LEU A 188 16.37 -19.69 2.21
CA LEU A 188 16.62 -19.85 3.65
C LEU A 188 15.66 -19.00 4.48
N ASP A 189 15.50 -17.74 4.09
CA ASP A 189 14.55 -16.84 4.74
C ASP A 189 13.11 -17.34 4.57
N ALA A 190 12.76 -17.81 3.36
CA ALA A 190 11.43 -18.34 3.09
C ALA A 190 11.08 -19.55 3.98
N ALA A 191 11.98 -20.52 4.08
CA ALA A 191 11.81 -21.68 4.93
C ALA A 191 11.73 -21.30 6.42
N SER A 192 12.52 -20.31 6.84
CA SER A 192 12.49 -19.78 8.21
C SER A 192 11.14 -19.15 8.53
N LEU A 193 10.63 -18.27 7.66
CA LEU A 193 9.33 -17.59 7.82
C LEU A 193 8.17 -18.58 7.82
N ALA A 194 8.17 -19.57 6.92
CA ALA A 194 7.18 -20.64 6.92
C ALA A 194 7.20 -21.45 8.22
N SER A 195 8.39 -21.77 8.76
CA SER A 195 8.52 -22.46 10.04
C SER A 195 8.04 -21.60 11.20
N MET A 196 8.35 -20.28 11.21
CA MET A 196 7.87 -19.34 12.22
C MET A 196 6.35 -19.20 12.24
N SER A 197 5.71 -19.18 11.07
CA SER A 197 4.25 -19.17 10.96
C SER A 197 3.63 -20.45 11.55
N ARG A 198 4.13 -21.62 11.16
CA ARG A 198 3.65 -22.91 11.71
C ARG A 198 3.79 -23.02 13.21
N ARG A 199 4.79 -22.39 13.80
CA ARG A 199 5.05 -22.34 15.25
C ARG A 199 4.32 -21.22 15.98
N GLY A 200 3.50 -20.41 15.27
CA GLY A 200 2.74 -19.30 15.84
C GLY A 200 3.58 -18.09 16.27
N GLN A 201 4.84 -17.98 15.79
CA GLN A 201 5.67 -16.80 16.00
C GLN A 201 5.24 -15.62 15.14
N ILE A 202 4.69 -15.90 13.93
CA ILE A 202 4.02 -14.93 13.07
C ILE A 202 2.54 -15.32 13.03
N LYS A 203 1.66 -14.40 13.36
CA LYS A 203 0.21 -14.65 13.54
C LYS A 203 -0.63 -13.91 12.49
N GLY A 204 -1.89 -14.33 12.36
CA GLY A 204 -2.88 -13.68 11.50
C GLY A 204 -2.76 -14.01 10.02
N CYS A 205 -1.89 -14.94 9.64
CA CYS A 205 -1.71 -15.39 8.26
C CYS A 205 -1.17 -16.81 8.20
N VAL A 206 -1.24 -17.41 7.00
CA VAL A 206 -0.55 -18.66 6.68
C VAL A 206 0.61 -18.33 5.75
N ILE A 207 1.83 -18.74 6.10
CA ILE A 207 3.03 -18.45 5.31
C ILE A 207 3.61 -19.75 4.78
N ASP A 208 3.96 -19.77 3.51
CA ASP A 208 4.75 -20.85 2.93
C ASP A 208 5.78 -20.33 1.92
N GLY A 209 6.79 -21.11 1.69
CA GLY A 209 7.91 -20.85 0.80
C GLY A 209 9.15 -21.69 1.15
N PRO A 210 10.14 -21.70 0.27
CA PRO A 210 10.24 -20.88 -0.95
C PRO A 210 9.24 -21.33 -2.04
N LEU A 211 8.67 -20.35 -2.74
CA LEU A 211 7.78 -20.58 -3.88
C LEU A 211 8.22 -19.73 -5.07
N ALA A 212 8.28 -20.32 -6.25
CA ALA A 212 8.41 -19.54 -7.47
C ALA A 212 7.09 -18.81 -7.79
N MET A 213 7.13 -17.76 -8.59
CA MET A 213 5.97 -16.92 -8.87
C MET A 213 4.79 -17.69 -9.49
N ASP A 214 5.07 -18.61 -10.41
CA ASP A 214 4.07 -19.49 -11.02
C ASP A 214 3.37 -20.36 -9.98
N LEU A 215 4.14 -20.91 -9.04
CA LEU A 215 3.58 -21.72 -7.94
C LEU A 215 2.75 -20.90 -6.96
N ALA A 216 3.14 -19.65 -6.70
CA ALA A 216 2.37 -18.77 -5.81
C ALA A 216 0.99 -18.41 -6.39
N LEU A 217 0.88 -18.32 -7.74
CA LEU A 217 -0.30 -17.78 -8.42
C LEU A 217 -1.16 -18.84 -9.13
N SER A 218 -0.62 -20.02 -9.45
CA SER A 218 -1.30 -21.07 -10.22
C SER A 218 -1.37 -22.40 -9.48
N GLU A 219 -2.59 -22.83 -9.16
CA GLU A 219 -2.82 -24.17 -8.59
C GLU A 219 -2.42 -25.31 -9.56
N GLU A 220 -2.53 -25.07 -10.86
CA GLU A 220 -2.12 -26.01 -11.89
C GLU A 220 -0.59 -26.20 -11.89
N ALA A 221 0.17 -25.09 -11.84
CA ALA A 221 1.62 -25.15 -11.75
C ALA A 221 2.08 -25.89 -10.48
N ALA A 222 1.43 -25.62 -9.33
CA ALA A 222 1.72 -26.31 -8.07
C ALA A 222 1.48 -27.82 -8.18
N ARG A 223 0.35 -28.25 -8.78
CA ARG A 223 0.05 -29.68 -9.00
C ARG A 223 1.06 -30.34 -9.93
N HIS A 224 1.43 -29.69 -11.03
CA HIS A 224 2.39 -30.26 -12.00
C HIS A 224 3.77 -30.48 -11.37
N LYS A 225 4.19 -29.59 -10.46
CA LYS A 225 5.45 -29.73 -9.71
C LYS A 225 5.34 -30.57 -8.44
N GLY A 226 4.16 -31.10 -8.12
CA GLY A 226 3.93 -31.94 -6.93
C GLY A 226 4.12 -31.17 -5.60
N ILE A 227 3.86 -29.87 -5.59
CA ILE A 227 4.01 -29.04 -4.40
C ILE A 227 2.72 -29.08 -3.58
N ASP A 228 2.80 -29.71 -2.40
CA ASP A 228 1.74 -29.67 -1.38
C ASP A 228 1.95 -28.48 -0.44
N SER A 229 1.14 -27.46 -0.61
CA SER A 229 1.26 -26.19 0.12
C SER A 229 -0.11 -25.55 0.34
N PRO A 230 -0.40 -25.04 1.55
CA PRO A 230 -1.64 -24.32 1.81
C PRO A 230 -1.72 -22.96 1.11
N VAL A 231 -0.59 -22.48 0.55
CA VAL A 231 -0.41 -21.15 -0.07
C VAL A 231 -0.31 -21.24 -1.58
N ALA A 232 0.31 -22.30 -2.12
CA ALA A 232 0.55 -22.45 -3.55
C ALA A 232 -0.73 -22.35 -4.38
N GLY A 233 -0.71 -21.52 -5.42
CA GLY A 233 -1.84 -21.17 -6.28
C GLY A 233 -2.87 -20.22 -5.67
N LYS A 234 -2.76 -19.95 -4.36
CA LYS A 234 -3.77 -19.24 -3.56
C LYS A 234 -3.19 -18.05 -2.79
N ALA A 235 -1.98 -17.61 -3.12
CA ALA A 235 -1.31 -16.53 -2.41
C ALA A 235 -2.08 -15.22 -2.51
N ASP A 236 -2.40 -14.62 -1.36
CA ASP A 236 -2.99 -13.28 -1.25
C ASP A 236 -1.91 -12.20 -1.15
N ILE A 237 -0.76 -12.55 -0.55
CA ILE A 237 0.39 -11.67 -0.37
C ILE A 237 1.63 -12.31 -0.99
N LEU A 238 2.34 -11.55 -1.80
CA LEU A 238 3.63 -11.90 -2.39
C LEU A 238 4.73 -11.13 -1.66
N LEU A 239 5.57 -11.82 -0.90
CA LEU A 239 6.76 -11.25 -0.26
C LEU A 239 7.98 -11.47 -1.13
N PHE A 240 8.60 -10.40 -1.56
CA PHE A 240 9.82 -10.43 -2.37
C PHE A 240 11.09 -10.34 -1.50
N HIS A 241 12.18 -10.87 -2.02
CA HIS A 241 13.47 -10.85 -1.33
C HIS A 241 14.16 -9.50 -1.42
N THR A 242 14.00 -8.77 -2.52
CA THR A 242 14.59 -7.45 -2.76
C THR A 242 13.59 -6.51 -3.44
N ILE A 243 13.87 -5.19 -3.31
CA ILE A 243 13.05 -4.15 -3.93
C ILE A 243 13.07 -4.23 -5.46
N GLU A 244 14.21 -4.59 -6.08
CA GLU A 244 14.35 -4.68 -7.53
C GLU A 244 13.42 -5.76 -8.10
N ALA A 245 13.38 -6.92 -7.44
CA ALA A 245 12.48 -8.00 -7.85
C ALA A 245 11.00 -7.58 -7.70
N ALA A 246 10.65 -6.98 -6.56
CA ALA A 246 9.30 -6.53 -6.29
C ALA A 246 8.86 -5.40 -7.24
N ASN A 247 9.70 -4.39 -7.45
CA ASN A 247 9.40 -3.26 -8.32
C ASN A 247 9.27 -3.69 -9.77
N SER A 248 10.17 -4.56 -10.25
CA SER A 248 10.09 -5.11 -11.61
C SER A 248 8.81 -5.91 -11.82
N ALA A 249 8.45 -6.79 -10.88
CA ALA A 249 7.20 -7.54 -10.93
C ALA A 249 5.98 -6.61 -10.92
N LEU A 250 5.96 -5.59 -10.05
CA LEU A 250 4.90 -4.59 -10.02
C LEU A 250 4.70 -3.92 -11.38
N LYS A 251 5.79 -3.52 -12.05
CA LYS A 251 5.71 -2.90 -13.38
C LYS A 251 5.20 -3.87 -14.45
N VAL A 252 5.59 -5.14 -14.39
CA VAL A 252 5.03 -6.18 -15.30
C VAL A 252 3.53 -6.35 -15.04
N PHE A 253 3.09 -6.49 -13.79
CA PHE A 253 1.67 -6.62 -13.47
C PHE A 253 0.85 -5.43 -13.96
N THR A 254 1.35 -4.20 -13.77
CA THR A 254 0.60 -2.99 -14.14
C THR A 254 0.62 -2.70 -15.64
N HIS A 255 1.75 -2.86 -16.32
CA HIS A 255 1.88 -2.47 -17.73
C HIS A 255 1.63 -3.62 -18.71
N ALA A 256 2.00 -4.85 -18.39
CA ALA A 256 1.78 -6.02 -19.26
C ALA A 256 0.59 -6.86 -18.81
N GLY A 257 0.36 -6.98 -17.50
CA GLY A 257 -0.77 -7.74 -16.93
C GLY A 257 -2.07 -6.96 -16.81
N ASN A 258 -2.07 -5.69 -17.18
CA ASN A 258 -3.25 -4.79 -17.09
C ASN A 258 -3.94 -4.81 -15.72
N CYS A 259 -3.16 -4.99 -14.64
CA CYS A 259 -3.70 -4.96 -13.30
C CYS A 259 -4.01 -3.52 -12.89
N LEU A 260 -5.20 -3.31 -12.30
CA LEU A 260 -5.46 -2.07 -11.58
C LEU A 260 -4.58 -2.04 -10.32
N PHE A 261 -3.87 -0.94 -10.16
CA PHE A 261 -2.90 -0.74 -9.09
C PHE A 261 -3.36 0.34 -8.12
N GLY A 262 -3.20 0.06 -6.84
CA GLY A 262 -3.19 1.01 -5.76
C GLY A 262 -2.11 0.65 -4.75
N GLY A 263 -1.79 1.57 -3.85
CA GLY A 263 -0.78 1.29 -2.84
C GLY A 263 -0.80 2.27 -1.68
N ALA A 264 -0.32 1.77 -0.54
CA ALA A 264 -0.11 2.59 0.64
C ALA A 264 1.16 2.16 1.38
N VAL A 265 1.80 3.11 2.05
CA VAL A 265 2.83 2.82 3.03
C VAL A 265 2.16 2.55 4.38
N ILE A 266 2.47 1.41 4.93
CA ILE A 266 1.94 0.87 6.18
C ILE A 266 3.08 0.80 7.21
N GLY A 267 2.73 0.76 8.51
CA GLY A 267 3.69 0.74 9.62
C GLY A 267 3.81 2.08 10.34
N ALA A 268 3.18 3.13 9.83
CA ALA A 268 2.87 4.36 10.57
C ALA A 268 1.53 4.21 11.32
N SER A 269 1.19 5.20 12.16
CA SER A 269 -0.10 5.24 12.86
C SER A 269 -1.31 5.49 11.94
N ALA A 270 -1.06 5.80 10.67
CA ALA A 270 -2.08 5.95 9.62
C ALA A 270 -1.48 5.52 8.27
N PRO A 271 -2.29 5.01 7.32
CA PRO A 271 -1.82 4.69 5.99
C PRO A 271 -1.42 5.94 5.22
N ILE A 272 -0.33 5.83 4.42
CA ILE A 272 0.24 6.94 3.66
C ILE A 272 0.18 6.61 2.18
N ILE A 273 -0.47 7.47 1.40
CA ILE A 273 -0.63 7.32 -0.04
C ILE A 273 0.53 8.04 -0.74
N LEU A 274 1.39 7.26 -1.39
CA LEU A 274 2.52 7.75 -2.18
C LEU A 274 2.24 7.55 -3.68
N ALA A 275 1.32 8.34 -4.23
CA ALA A 275 1.05 8.29 -5.66
C ALA A 275 2.27 8.76 -6.48
N SER A 276 2.65 8.00 -7.50
CA SER A 276 3.66 8.40 -8.47
C SER A 276 3.07 9.39 -9.48
N ARG A 277 3.91 10.26 -10.05
CA ARG A 277 3.51 11.11 -11.18
C ARG A 277 3.10 10.30 -12.40
N SER A 278 3.68 9.11 -12.57
CA SER A 278 3.37 8.19 -13.68
C SER A 278 2.13 7.33 -13.46
N ASP A 279 1.52 7.35 -12.27
CA ASP A 279 0.33 6.56 -12.00
C ASP A 279 -0.89 7.21 -12.67
N SER A 280 -1.79 6.39 -13.20
CA SER A 280 -3.06 6.86 -13.77
C SER A 280 -3.96 7.48 -12.69
N ASP A 281 -4.89 8.33 -13.10
CA ASP A 281 -5.88 8.92 -12.18
C ASP A 281 -6.71 7.83 -11.48
N GLN A 282 -7.02 6.74 -12.20
CA GLN A 282 -7.71 5.58 -11.64
C GLN A 282 -6.86 4.88 -10.55
N SER A 283 -5.55 4.72 -10.75
CA SER A 283 -4.65 4.13 -9.76
C SER A 283 -4.52 5.00 -8.51
N LYS A 284 -4.48 6.32 -8.66
CA LYS A 284 -4.47 7.26 -7.53
C LYS A 284 -5.75 7.18 -6.72
N LEU A 285 -6.89 7.16 -7.39
CA LEU A 285 -8.21 7.01 -6.76
C LEU A 285 -8.32 5.65 -6.04
N TYR A 286 -7.85 4.58 -6.68
CA TYR A 286 -7.82 3.24 -6.09
C TYR A 286 -6.93 3.19 -4.84
N SER A 287 -5.79 3.90 -4.85
CA SER A 287 -4.93 4.03 -3.68
C SER A 287 -5.63 4.72 -2.50
N ILE A 288 -6.41 5.79 -2.77
CA ILE A 288 -7.21 6.46 -1.73
C ILE A 288 -8.27 5.50 -1.17
N ALA A 289 -8.97 4.76 -2.02
CA ALA A 289 -9.99 3.81 -1.59
C ALA A 289 -9.39 2.66 -0.75
N CYS A 290 -8.26 2.10 -1.17
CA CYS A 290 -7.55 1.08 -0.40
C CYS A 290 -7.10 1.63 0.97
N ALA A 291 -6.50 2.81 1.01
CA ALA A 291 -6.06 3.44 2.25
C ALA A 291 -7.25 3.74 3.19
N ALA A 292 -8.40 4.18 2.65
CA ALA A 292 -9.61 4.42 3.43
C ALA A 292 -10.17 3.12 4.04
N SER A 293 -10.12 2.02 3.31
CA SER A 293 -10.52 0.69 3.80
C SER A 293 -9.57 0.20 4.91
N ILE A 294 -8.26 0.42 4.76
CA ILE A 294 -7.24 0.06 5.76
C ILE A 294 -7.37 0.93 7.02
N ALA A 295 -7.61 2.23 6.87
CA ALA A 295 -7.78 3.15 7.99
C ALA A 295 -9.06 2.91 8.82
N ALA A 296 -9.99 2.10 8.31
CA ALA A 296 -11.25 1.76 8.96
C ALA A 296 -11.19 0.48 9.79
N ALA A 297 -10.13 -0.31 9.65
CA ALA A 297 -9.89 -1.57 10.34
C ALA A 297 -9.11 -1.36 11.64
#